data_99f27d7d18aa4c97b23d86bcd5095c6b
#
_entry.id   99f27d7d18aa4c97b23d86bcd5095c6b
#
_cell.length_a   1.000
_cell.length_b   1.000
_cell.length_c   1.000
_cell.angle_alpha   90.00
_cell.angle_beta   90.00
_cell.angle_gamma   90.00
#
_symmetry.space_group_name_H-M   'P 1'
#
loop_
_entity.id
_entity.type
_entity.pdbx_description
1 polymer ?
#
loop_
_entity_poly.entity_id
_entity_poly.type
_entity_poly.pdbx_seq_one_letter_code
_entity_poly.pdbx_strand_id
1 'polypeptide(L)'
;MRKIIYLVAAMLMLPSCSKDKKVFWDILPVGVEITVKDKDGKNLLDPAHGQNILNAEVTAEFRGESYTLKQMETKAIMPTWYGFSIYNGKIYFGEFDGAERFDDEDLIIDWWGASKDTVTIRNIVHDTDSCWVDRAYYLNGEKVKYQFEIIK
;
A
#
# COMPACT_ATOMS: atom_id res chain seq x y z
N MET A 1 8.26 -39.34 -53.45
CA MET A 1 8.29 -37.88 -53.29
C MET A 1 6.93 -37.25 -52.88
N ARG A 2 5.79 -37.70 -53.41
CA ARG A 2 4.48 -37.15 -53.03
C ARG A 2 4.09 -37.30 -51.54
N LYS A 3 4.48 -38.41 -50.89
CA LYS A 3 4.14 -38.67 -49.48
C LYS A 3 4.91 -37.79 -48.46
N ILE A 4 6.08 -37.28 -48.82
CA ILE A 4 6.90 -36.41 -47.99
C ILE A 4 6.31 -34.99 -47.97
N ILE A 5 5.71 -34.55 -49.06
CA ILE A 5 5.09 -33.20 -49.16
C ILE A 5 3.90 -33.06 -48.20
N TYR A 6 3.09 -34.14 -48.03
CA TYR A 6 1.97 -34.12 -47.07
C TYR A 6 2.40 -34.08 -45.62
N LEU A 7 3.57 -34.69 -45.31
CA LEU A 7 4.07 -34.68 -43.95
C LEU A 7 4.61 -33.30 -43.53
N VAL A 8 5.23 -32.58 -44.47
CA VAL A 8 5.71 -31.19 -44.24
C VAL A 8 4.51 -30.22 -44.16
N ALA A 9 3.46 -30.41 -44.96
CA ALA A 9 2.26 -29.57 -44.88
C ALA A 9 1.48 -29.78 -43.58
N ALA A 10 1.47 -30.99 -43.02
CA ALA A 10 0.83 -31.28 -41.73
C ALA A 10 1.60 -30.65 -40.52
N MET A 11 2.90 -30.46 -40.61
CA MET A 11 3.72 -29.79 -39.57
C MET A 11 3.52 -28.28 -39.53
N LEU A 12 3.04 -27.66 -40.63
CA LEU A 12 2.81 -26.22 -40.70
C LEU A 12 1.44 -25.78 -40.12
N MET A 13 0.62 -26.74 -39.72
CA MET A 13 -0.71 -26.47 -39.15
C MET A 13 -0.76 -26.64 -37.61
N LEU A 14 0.35 -26.58 -36.93
CA LEU A 14 0.29 -26.46 -35.50
C LEU A 14 -0.21 -25.04 -35.21
N PRO A 15 -1.43 -24.89 -34.67
CA PRO A 15 -1.85 -23.58 -34.21
C PRO A 15 -0.94 -23.18 -33.08
N SER A 16 -0.12 -22.16 -33.34
CA SER A 16 0.60 -21.43 -32.29
C SER A 16 -0.46 -20.70 -31.45
N CYS A 17 -1.16 -21.45 -30.63
CA CYS A 17 -2.00 -20.90 -29.58
C CYS A 17 -1.12 -20.44 -28.43
N SER A 18 -0.39 -19.35 -28.61
CA SER A 18 0.09 -18.58 -27.48
C SER A 18 -1.09 -17.75 -26.95
N LYS A 19 -1.96 -18.40 -26.19
CA LYS A 19 -3.09 -17.72 -25.50
C LYS A 19 -2.67 -17.07 -24.19
N ASP A 20 -1.42 -16.87 -23.97
CA ASP A 20 -0.96 -16.15 -22.79
C ASP A 20 -0.59 -14.72 -23.14
N LYS A 21 -1.59 -13.91 -23.50
CA LYS A 21 -1.49 -12.48 -23.25
C LYS A 21 -1.57 -12.32 -21.74
N LYS A 22 -0.43 -12.38 -21.07
CA LYS A 22 -0.31 -11.85 -19.70
C LYS A 22 -0.62 -10.38 -19.81
N VAL A 23 -1.84 -10.01 -19.48
CA VAL A 23 -2.21 -8.61 -19.31
C VAL A 23 -1.54 -8.20 -18.01
N PHE A 24 -0.46 -7.43 -18.10
CA PHE A 24 0.15 -6.80 -16.94
C PHE A 24 -0.79 -5.68 -16.51
N TRP A 25 -1.47 -5.88 -15.40
CA TRP A 25 -2.27 -4.85 -14.77
C TRP A 25 -1.33 -4.00 -13.90
N ASP A 26 -1.31 -2.71 -14.16
CA ASP A 26 -0.61 -1.75 -13.32
C ASP A 26 -1.48 -1.47 -12.08
N ILE A 27 -1.39 -2.36 -11.08
CA ILE A 27 -2.15 -2.23 -9.84
C ILE A 27 -1.38 -1.28 -8.94
N LEU A 28 -2.02 -0.18 -8.55
CA LEU A 28 -1.41 0.81 -7.65
C LEU A 28 -0.97 0.17 -6.33
N PRO A 29 0.19 0.57 -5.79
CA PRO A 29 0.66 0.10 -4.49
C PRO A 29 -0.37 0.27 -3.38
N VAL A 30 -0.29 -0.58 -2.36
CA VAL A 30 -1.10 -0.47 -1.14
C VAL A 30 -0.35 0.37 -0.12
N GLY A 31 -1.02 1.34 0.45
CA GLY A 31 -0.47 2.17 1.50
C GLY A 31 -1.51 3.13 2.06
N VAL A 32 -1.17 3.82 3.13
CA VAL A 32 -2.02 4.83 3.78
C VAL A 32 -1.24 6.13 3.99
N GLU A 33 -1.97 7.23 3.92
CA GLU A 33 -1.48 8.58 4.19
C GLU A 33 -2.28 9.15 5.35
N ILE A 34 -1.60 9.54 6.44
CA ILE A 34 -2.23 9.95 7.69
C ILE A 34 -1.83 11.40 8.01
N THR A 35 -2.82 12.26 8.21
CA THR A 35 -2.62 13.58 8.79
C THR A 35 -2.97 13.52 10.27
N VAL A 36 -2.05 13.95 11.15
CA VAL A 36 -2.28 13.95 12.60
C VAL A 36 -2.50 15.37 13.07
N LYS A 37 -3.66 15.63 13.69
CA LYS A 37 -4.05 16.96 14.16
C LYS A 37 -4.32 16.96 15.66
N ASP A 38 -4.15 18.12 16.29
CA ASP A 38 -4.65 18.36 17.63
C ASP A 38 -6.19 18.65 17.61
N LYS A 39 -6.76 18.85 18.79
CA LYS A 39 -8.19 19.14 18.96
C LYS A 39 -8.62 20.48 18.36
N ASP A 40 -7.66 21.38 18.10
CA ASP A 40 -7.88 22.69 17.46
C ASP A 40 -7.71 22.60 15.92
N GLY A 41 -7.43 21.39 15.38
CA GLY A 41 -7.26 21.12 13.96
C GLY A 41 -5.88 21.48 13.40
N LYS A 42 -4.89 21.78 14.26
CA LYS A 42 -3.53 22.08 13.82
C LYS A 42 -2.74 20.80 13.61
N ASN A 43 -1.89 20.79 12.59
CA ASN A 43 -1.07 19.62 12.26
C ASN A 43 0.04 19.40 13.29
N LEU A 44 0.03 18.25 13.96
CA LEU A 44 1.04 17.86 14.93
C LEU A 44 2.38 17.45 14.30
N LEU A 45 2.45 17.36 12.97
CA LEU A 45 3.69 17.11 12.23
C LEU A 45 4.32 18.40 11.67
N ASP A 46 3.77 19.56 12.01
CA ASP A 46 4.35 20.85 11.70
C ASP A 46 5.45 21.18 12.74
N PRO A 47 6.71 21.40 12.31
CA PRO A 47 7.79 21.81 13.25
C PRO A 47 7.49 23.10 14.01
N ALA A 48 6.67 24.01 13.46
CA ALA A 48 6.27 25.24 14.12
C ALA A 48 5.22 25.01 15.22
N HIS A 49 4.60 23.83 15.29
CA HIS A 49 3.65 23.52 16.34
C HIS A 49 4.36 23.22 17.66
N GLY A 50 3.98 23.94 18.73
CA GLY A 50 4.64 23.81 20.04
C GLY A 50 4.52 22.42 20.70
N GLN A 51 3.53 21.66 20.30
CA GLN A 51 3.29 20.27 20.77
C GLN A 51 3.45 19.26 19.62
N ASN A 52 4.37 19.54 18.66
CA ASN A 52 4.61 18.59 17.57
C ASN A 52 5.13 17.24 18.06
N ILE A 53 4.83 16.20 17.28
CA ILE A 53 5.18 14.80 17.59
C ILE A 53 6.39 14.31 16.79
N LEU A 54 7.17 15.21 16.17
CA LEU A 54 8.30 14.85 15.31
C LEU A 54 9.40 14.06 16.04
N ASN A 55 9.53 14.27 17.35
CA ASN A 55 10.49 13.56 18.20
C ASN A 55 9.80 12.57 19.16
N ALA A 56 8.51 12.33 19.01
CA ALA A 56 7.80 11.35 19.81
C ALA A 56 8.13 9.92 19.33
N GLU A 57 8.18 8.99 20.26
CA GLU A 57 8.36 7.57 19.95
C GLU A 57 7.03 6.99 19.47
N VAL A 58 6.74 7.16 18.17
CA VAL A 58 5.56 6.58 17.51
C VAL A 58 5.99 5.32 16.81
N THR A 59 5.29 4.22 17.09
CA THR A 59 5.56 2.92 16.47
C THR A 59 4.32 2.38 15.77
N ALA A 60 4.53 1.47 14.84
CA ALA A 60 3.47 0.75 14.20
C ALA A 60 3.81 -0.74 14.16
N GLU A 61 2.80 -1.58 14.30
CA GLU A 61 2.90 -3.02 14.15
C GLU A 61 2.03 -3.44 12.98
N PHE A 62 2.60 -4.23 12.05
CA PHE A 62 1.89 -4.75 10.90
C PHE A 62 2.43 -6.12 10.53
N ARG A 63 1.57 -7.13 10.48
CA ARG A 63 1.93 -8.53 10.18
C ARG A 63 3.05 -9.10 11.06
N GLY A 64 3.09 -8.70 12.33
CA GLY A 64 4.09 -9.13 13.31
C GLY A 64 5.46 -8.44 13.18
N GLU A 65 5.58 -7.47 12.28
CA GLU A 65 6.76 -6.60 12.17
C GLU A 65 6.50 -5.26 12.84
N SER A 66 7.51 -4.73 13.51
CA SER A 66 7.44 -3.42 14.18
C SER A 66 8.20 -2.37 13.38
N TYR A 67 7.59 -1.21 13.24
CA TYR A 67 8.10 -0.05 12.52
C TYR A 67 8.18 1.14 13.46
N THR A 68 9.29 1.86 13.41
CA THR A 68 9.43 3.15 14.12
C THR A 68 9.22 4.29 13.13
N LEU A 69 8.43 5.29 13.51
CA LEU A 69 8.21 6.48 12.70
C LEU A 69 9.52 7.25 12.51
N LYS A 70 9.89 7.50 11.26
CA LYS A 70 11.11 8.21 10.90
C LYS A 70 10.81 9.38 9.99
N GLN A 71 11.49 10.50 10.20
CA GLN A 71 11.47 11.60 9.25
C GLN A 71 12.28 11.21 8.02
N MET A 72 11.71 11.34 6.83
CA MET A 72 12.43 11.09 5.60
C MET A 72 13.42 12.22 5.32
N GLU A 73 14.66 11.85 4.99
CA GLU A 73 15.64 12.80 4.50
C GLU A 73 15.26 13.22 3.07
N THR A 74 15.07 14.52 2.85
CA THR A 74 14.59 15.11 1.59
C THR A 74 15.57 15.03 0.42
N LYS A 75 16.66 14.30 0.52
CA LYS A 75 17.72 14.21 -0.49
C LYS A 75 17.50 13.13 -1.57
N ALA A 76 16.50 12.28 -1.41
CA ALA A 76 16.19 11.25 -2.40
C ALA A 76 15.39 11.86 -3.56
N ILE A 77 15.84 11.66 -4.80
CA ILE A 77 15.15 12.08 -6.03
C ILE A 77 13.81 11.35 -6.18
N MET A 78 13.69 10.15 -5.63
CA MET A 78 12.46 9.38 -5.44
C MET A 78 12.49 8.78 -4.04
N PRO A 79 11.75 9.32 -3.09
CA PRO A 79 11.65 8.71 -1.78
C PRO A 79 10.94 7.35 -1.90
N THR A 80 11.56 6.30 -1.39
CA THR A 80 10.90 5.01 -1.21
C THR A 80 10.00 5.13 0.02
N TRP A 81 8.70 5.04 -0.17
CA TRP A 81 7.70 5.16 0.90
C TRP A 81 7.57 3.90 1.76
N TYR A 82 8.45 2.96 1.58
CA TYR A 82 8.41 1.69 2.28
C TYR A 82 8.61 1.89 3.78
N GLY A 83 7.68 1.35 4.56
CA GLY A 83 7.70 1.39 6.02
C GLY A 83 6.83 2.52 6.58
N PHE A 84 7.30 3.11 7.69
CA PHE A 84 6.55 4.09 8.47
C PHE A 84 7.36 5.40 8.55
N SER A 85 6.90 6.42 7.82
CA SER A 85 7.73 7.62 7.60
C SER A 85 6.91 8.92 7.57
N ILE A 86 7.58 10.04 7.90
CA ILE A 86 7.02 11.39 7.79
C ILE A 86 7.57 12.06 6.54
N TYR A 87 6.67 12.60 5.72
CA TYR A 87 7.02 13.44 4.58
C TYR A 87 5.94 14.52 4.36
N ASN A 88 6.37 15.75 4.10
CA ASN A 88 5.47 16.90 3.88
C ASN A 88 4.37 17.06 4.93
N GLY A 89 4.69 16.86 6.22
CA GLY A 89 3.74 17.01 7.31
C GLY A 89 2.64 15.93 7.36
N LYS A 90 2.89 14.76 6.79
CA LYS A 90 2.02 13.59 6.83
C LYS A 90 2.81 12.34 7.15
N ILE A 91 2.15 11.35 7.72
CA ILE A 91 2.69 10.01 7.91
C ILE A 91 2.29 9.15 6.72
N TYR A 92 3.23 8.41 6.21
CA TYR A 92 3.04 7.40 5.17
C TYR A 92 3.40 6.02 5.71
N PHE A 93 2.56 5.05 5.42
CA PHE A 93 2.85 3.65 5.68
C PHE A 93 2.52 2.83 4.44
N GLY A 94 3.46 1.99 3.96
CA GLY A 94 3.21 1.07 2.87
C GLY A 94 4.15 1.18 1.69
N GLU A 95 3.59 1.28 0.49
CA GLU A 95 4.10 0.90 -0.83
C GLU A 95 4.29 -0.61 -0.96
N PHE A 96 3.35 -1.38 -0.41
CA PHE A 96 3.29 -2.81 -0.67
C PHE A 96 2.81 -3.07 -2.10
N ASP A 97 3.19 -4.21 -2.65
CA ASP A 97 2.74 -4.62 -3.97
C ASP A 97 1.21 -4.58 -4.06
N GLY A 98 0.68 -3.86 -5.03
CA GLY A 98 -0.76 -3.76 -5.25
C GLY A 98 -1.42 -5.09 -5.59
N ALA A 99 -0.66 -6.07 -6.10
CA ALA A 99 -1.12 -7.42 -6.36
C ALA A 99 -1.10 -8.31 -5.09
N GLU A 100 -0.49 -7.86 -4.01
CA GLU A 100 -0.46 -8.60 -2.75
C GLU A 100 -1.83 -8.63 -2.08
N ARG A 101 -2.22 -9.81 -1.58
CA ARG A 101 -3.49 -9.99 -0.89
C ARG A 101 -3.39 -9.57 0.58
N PHE A 102 -4.27 -8.67 0.99
CA PHE A 102 -4.51 -8.28 2.38
C PHE A 102 -5.97 -8.60 2.73
N ASP A 103 -6.18 -9.53 3.64
CA ASP A 103 -7.51 -10.00 4.05
C ASP A 103 -7.85 -9.43 5.42
N ASP A 104 -8.17 -8.12 5.45
CA ASP A 104 -8.42 -7.35 6.67
C ASP A 104 -7.21 -7.37 7.64
N GLU A 105 -6.04 -6.99 7.15
CA GLU A 105 -4.80 -6.91 7.92
C GLU A 105 -4.75 -5.62 8.75
N ASP A 106 -4.41 -5.73 10.03
CA ASP A 106 -4.38 -4.60 10.93
C ASP A 106 -2.98 -3.98 11.04
N LEU A 107 -2.91 -2.68 10.77
CA LEU A 107 -1.81 -1.79 11.12
C LEU A 107 -2.17 -1.13 12.47
N ILE A 108 -1.46 -1.48 13.54
CA ILE A 108 -1.66 -0.94 14.87
C ILE A 108 -0.64 0.16 15.11
N ILE A 109 -1.10 1.40 15.27
CA ILE A 109 -0.24 2.56 15.53
C ILE A 109 -0.28 2.86 17.02
N ASP A 110 0.88 2.83 17.66
CA ASP A 110 1.06 3.21 19.07
C ASP A 110 1.60 4.62 19.16
N TRP A 111 0.80 5.51 19.74
CA TRP A 111 1.15 6.91 19.95
C TRP A 111 1.82 7.07 21.30
N TRP A 112 3.16 6.90 21.34
CA TRP A 112 4.02 7.08 22.54
C TRP A 112 3.46 6.45 23.84
N GLY A 113 2.78 5.30 23.73
CA GLY A 113 2.17 4.60 24.85
C GLY A 113 0.91 5.24 25.43
N ALA A 114 0.44 6.37 24.88
CA ALA A 114 -0.74 7.08 25.38
C ALA A 114 -2.06 6.54 24.79
N SER A 115 -2.04 6.13 23.54
CA SER A 115 -3.22 5.59 22.83
C SER A 115 -2.79 4.78 21.61
N LYS A 116 -3.70 3.93 21.13
CA LYS A 116 -3.49 3.18 19.90
C LYS A 116 -4.63 3.46 18.93
N ASP A 117 -4.31 3.44 17.64
CA ASP A 117 -5.29 3.39 16.58
C ASP A 117 -5.03 2.17 15.69
N THR A 118 -6.08 1.58 15.18
CA THR A 118 -6.00 0.43 14.27
C THR A 118 -6.47 0.86 12.89
N VAL A 119 -5.64 0.62 11.88
CA VAL A 119 -5.99 0.82 10.49
C VAL A 119 -6.09 -0.56 9.82
N THR A 120 -7.30 -1.03 9.59
CA THR A 120 -7.51 -2.29 8.88
C THR A 120 -7.44 -2.07 7.38
N ILE A 121 -6.61 -2.85 6.70
CA ILE A 121 -6.34 -2.76 5.27
C ILE A 121 -6.89 -4.01 4.58
N ARG A 122 -7.76 -3.81 3.59
CA ARG A 122 -8.23 -4.84 2.68
C ARG A 122 -7.71 -4.57 1.28
N ASN A 123 -7.16 -5.58 0.63
CA ASN A 123 -6.76 -5.55 -0.77
C ASN A 123 -6.90 -6.93 -1.39
N ILE A 124 -8.01 -7.17 -2.06
CA ILE A 124 -8.31 -8.46 -2.67
C ILE A 124 -8.31 -8.28 -4.18
N VAL A 125 -7.33 -8.90 -4.83
CA VAL A 125 -7.22 -8.89 -6.29
C VAL A 125 -8.04 -10.07 -6.84
N HIS A 126 -8.96 -9.75 -7.74
CA HIS A 126 -9.77 -10.73 -8.46
C HIS A 126 -9.23 -10.86 -9.88
N ASP A 127 -8.57 -12.00 -10.12
CA ASP A 127 -8.04 -12.37 -11.44
C ASP A 127 -9.15 -13.03 -12.26
N THR A 128 -9.97 -12.19 -12.88
CA THR A 128 -11.01 -12.59 -13.83
C THR A 128 -10.69 -11.95 -15.17
N ASP A 129 -11.55 -12.12 -16.18
CA ASP A 129 -11.39 -11.52 -17.53
C ASP A 129 -11.20 -9.99 -17.50
N SER A 130 -11.63 -9.34 -16.40
CA SER A 130 -11.37 -7.95 -16.06
C SER A 130 -10.80 -7.88 -14.66
N CYS A 131 -9.47 -7.87 -14.51
CA CYS A 131 -8.83 -7.73 -13.21
C CYS A 131 -9.38 -6.52 -12.45
N TRP A 132 -9.95 -6.73 -11.28
CA TRP A 132 -10.43 -5.66 -10.41
C TRP A 132 -9.94 -5.90 -8.98
N VAL A 133 -9.82 -4.82 -8.23
CA VAL A 133 -9.30 -4.84 -6.86
C VAL A 133 -10.38 -4.33 -5.92
N ASP A 134 -10.74 -5.16 -4.94
CA ASP A 134 -11.52 -4.73 -3.78
C ASP A 134 -10.56 -4.19 -2.72
N ARG A 135 -10.43 -2.86 -2.67
CA ARG A 135 -9.56 -2.17 -1.73
C ARG A 135 -10.38 -1.30 -0.79
N ALA A 136 -10.18 -1.50 0.50
CA ALA A 136 -10.85 -0.73 1.54
C ALA A 136 -9.92 -0.49 2.73
N TYR A 137 -10.16 0.61 3.42
CA TYR A 137 -9.45 1.01 4.63
C TYR A 137 -10.45 1.33 5.73
N TYR A 138 -10.12 0.96 6.96
CA TYR A 138 -10.95 1.23 8.11
C TYR A 138 -10.06 1.78 9.24
N LEU A 139 -10.43 2.91 9.83
CA LEU A 139 -9.81 3.46 11.02
C LEU A 139 -10.70 3.14 12.22
N ASN A 140 -10.19 2.35 13.16
CA ASN A 140 -10.92 1.92 14.36
C ASN A 140 -12.29 1.32 14.03
N GLY A 141 -12.38 0.59 12.90
CA GLY A 141 -13.61 -0.05 12.40
C GLY A 141 -14.50 0.83 11.53
N GLU A 142 -14.23 2.12 11.39
CA GLU A 142 -14.95 3.04 10.51
C GLU A 142 -14.28 3.14 9.14
N LYS A 143 -15.07 2.98 8.05
CA LYS A 143 -14.56 3.05 6.69
C LYS A 143 -14.02 4.43 6.36
N VAL A 144 -12.76 4.48 5.89
CA VAL A 144 -12.06 5.71 5.48
C VAL A 144 -11.51 5.59 4.06
N LYS A 145 -10.97 6.68 3.52
CA LYS A 145 -10.16 6.67 2.29
C LYS A 145 -8.72 6.25 2.65
N TYR A 146 -7.87 6.02 1.64
CA TYR A 146 -6.44 5.79 1.87
C TYR A 146 -5.73 7.00 2.51
N GLN A 147 -6.32 8.18 2.40
CA GLN A 147 -5.92 9.43 3.07
C GLN A 147 -6.96 9.77 4.12
N PHE A 148 -6.54 9.87 5.38
CA PHE A 148 -7.44 10.19 6.49
C PHE A 148 -6.74 11.01 7.59
N GLU A 149 -7.52 11.47 8.53
CA GLU A 149 -7.05 12.29 9.65
C GLU A 149 -7.24 11.56 10.98
N ILE A 150 -6.26 11.73 11.88
CA ILE A 150 -6.34 11.27 13.26
C ILE A 150 -6.23 12.50 14.17
N ILE A 151 -7.12 12.61 15.14
CA ILE A 151 -7.12 13.68 16.15
C ILE A 151 -6.50 13.16 17.46
N LYS A 152 -5.55 13.88 18.01
CA LYS A 152 -4.84 13.55 19.26
C LYS A 152 -4.86 14.69 20.28
#